data_93a36c582255c2684a95ba4f8830d896
#
_entry.id   93a36c582255c2684a95ba4f8830d896
#
_cell.length_a   1.000
_cell.length_b   1.000
_cell.length_c   1.000
_cell.angle_alpha   90.00
_cell.angle_beta   90.00
_cell.angle_gamma   90.00
#
_symmetry.space_group_name_H-M   'P 1'
#
loop_
_entity.id
_entity.type
_entity.pdbx_description
1 polymer ?
#
loop_
_entity_poly.entity_id
_entity_poly.type
_entity_poly.pdbx_seq_one_letter_code
_entity_poly.pdbx_strand_id
1 'polypeptide(L)'
;MALTLEQLHTVSPDEATALLDGLYEHSPWIARAAMAVRPFRSLAELKAALVQVVQNASRDAQLGLVRAHPELAGKAMVSNTLTAESTNEQQKAGLTQCTPEELAHIQQLNASYGAKFGFPFVMAVRGPRNTGLAKQDIISTFERRVHNHPDFELQEALRNIHRIAEIRLNDKFGVQPTLGNDVWDWQEKLSTHTDPGYAEKGQLTVTYLTDAHRACAQRISHWMRDCGFDEVEVDAVATWLAATCPTSRTPKR
;
A
#
# COMPACT_ATOMS: atom_id res chain seq x y z
N MET A 1 -12.33 21.39 -3.99
CA MET A 1 -13.45 20.58 -4.54
C MET A 1 -12.86 19.24 -4.95
N ALA A 2 -13.48 18.10 -4.62
CA ALA A 2 -12.99 16.78 -5.02
C ALA A 2 -13.04 16.62 -6.54
N LEU A 3 -12.06 15.96 -7.13
CA LEU A 3 -12.00 15.62 -8.54
C LEU A 3 -13.07 14.57 -8.88
N THR A 4 -13.63 14.60 -10.09
CA THR A 4 -14.58 13.61 -10.59
C THR A 4 -14.09 12.98 -11.88
N LEU A 5 -14.56 11.76 -12.19
CA LEU A 5 -14.24 11.11 -13.48
C LEU A 5 -14.78 11.90 -14.66
N GLU A 6 -15.95 12.53 -14.53
CA GLU A 6 -16.56 13.37 -15.55
C GLU A 6 -15.64 14.54 -15.93
N GLN A 7 -15.03 15.21 -14.93
CA GLN A 7 -14.06 16.26 -15.19
C GLN A 7 -12.88 15.74 -16.00
N LEU A 8 -12.34 14.57 -15.66
CA LEU A 8 -11.23 13.96 -16.44
C LEU A 8 -11.63 13.60 -17.87
N HIS A 9 -12.91 13.30 -18.12
CA HIS A 9 -13.39 12.91 -19.45
C HIS A 9 -13.68 14.11 -20.36
N THR A 10 -14.08 15.25 -19.77
CA THR A 10 -14.55 16.41 -20.52
C THR A 10 -13.44 17.40 -20.88
N VAL A 11 -12.34 17.42 -20.13
CA VAL A 11 -11.20 18.31 -20.40
C VAL A 11 -10.24 17.75 -21.45
N SER A 12 -9.35 18.57 -21.98
CA SER A 12 -8.30 18.13 -22.89
C SER A 12 -7.36 17.09 -22.25
N PRO A 13 -6.61 16.28 -23.04
CA PRO A 13 -5.65 15.31 -22.48
C PRO A 13 -4.58 15.94 -21.61
N ASP A 14 -4.11 17.13 -21.95
CA ASP A 14 -3.09 17.84 -21.18
C ASP A 14 -3.65 18.39 -19.87
N GLU A 15 -4.86 18.93 -19.87
CA GLU A 15 -5.55 19.36 -18.65
C GLU A 15 -5.86 18.17 -17.74
N ALA A 16 -6.33 17.04 -18.29
CA ALA A 16 -6.55 15.81 -17.52
C ALA A 16 -5.23 15.31 -16.88
N THR A 17 -4.13 15.39 -17.61
CA THR A 17 -2.80 15.05 -17.08
C THR A 17 -2.40 15.98 -15.95
N ALA A 18 -2.64 17.30 -16.07
CA ALA A 18 -2.36 18.28 -15.03
C ALA A 18 -3.23 18.07 -13.78
N LEU A 19 -4.51 17.67 -13.92
CA LEU A 19 -5.37 17.35 -12.78
C LEU A 19 -4.86 16.12 -11.98
N LEU A 20 -4.15 15.21 -12.63
CA LEU A 20 -3.53 14.04 -12.03
C LEU A 20 -2.06 14.24 -11.65
N ASP A 21 -1.53 15.48 -11.77
CA ASP A 21 -0.16 15.76 -11.36
C ASP A 21 0.06 15.45 -9.87
N GLY A 22 1.29 15.06 -9.53
CA GLY A 22 1.69 14.66 -8.18
C GLY A 22 1.30 13.23 -7.80
N LEU A 23 0.57 12.46 -8.62
CA LEU A 23 0.26 11.06 -8.31
C LEU A 23 1.53 10.19 -8.30
N TYR A 24 2.36 10.33 -9.33
CA TYR A 24 3.65 9.66 -9.46
C TYR A 24 4.76 10.70 -9.46
N GLU A 25 5.71 10.56 -8.57
CA GLU A 25 6.78 11.54 -8.35
C GLU A 25 7.52 11.85 -9.66
N HIS A 26 7.53 13.12 -10.07
CA HIS A 26 8.18 13.63 -11.30
C HIS A 26 7.92 12.80 -12.57
N SER A 27 6.77 12.11 -12.66
CA SER A 27 6.46 11.16 -13.73
C SER A 27 5.10 11.40 -14.39
N PRO A 28 4.84 12.59 -14.97
CA PRO A 28 3.56 12.93 -15.59
C PRO A 28 3.24 12.07 -16.81
N TRP A 29 4.25 11.38 -17.39
CA TRP A 29 4.08 10.48 -18.53
C TRP A 29 3.12 9.34 -18.23
N ILE A 30 3.00 8.90 -16.97
CA ILE A 30 2.11 7.82 -16.54
C ILE A 30 0.65 8.28 -16.64
N ALA A 31 0.33 9.44 -16.07
CA ALA A 31 -1.00 10.02 -16.18
C ALA A 31 -1.38 10.30 -17.65
N ARG A 32 -0.47 10.86 -18.43
CA ARG A 32 -0.68 11.14 -19.86
C ARG A 32 -1.00 9.87 -20.64
N ALA A 33 -0.25 8.79 -20.44
CA ALA A 33 -0.49 7.53 -21.13
C ALA A 33 -1.82 6.88 -20.67
N ALA A 34 -2.14 6.93 -19.37
CA ALA A 34 -3.41 6.41 -18.87
C ALA A 34 -4.61 7.21 -19.45
N MET A 35 -4.50 8.52 -19.58
CA MET A 35 -5.57 9.35 -20.16
C MET A 35 -5.86 9.04 -21.64
N ALA A 36 -4.96 8.40 -22.35
CA ALA A 36 -5.19 7.99 -23.75
C ALA A 36 -6.26 6.89 -23.91
N VAL A 37 -6.54 6.14 -22.84
CA VAL A 37 -7.52 5.02 -22.87
C VAL A 37 -8.86 5.34 -22.18
N ARG A 38 -9.08 6.63 -21.84
CA ARG A 38 -10.38 7.07 -21.29
C ARG A 38 -11.53 6.90 -22.33
N PRO A 39 -12.80 6.79 -21.93
CA PRO A 39 -13.35 7.07 -20.60
C PRO A 39 -13.20 5.88 -19.63
N PHE A 40 -13.18 6.18 -18.33
CA PHE A 40 -13.16 5.20 -17.25
C PHE A 40 -14.57 5.10 -16.62
N ARG A 41 -15.06 3.89 -16.42
CA ARG A 41 -16.38 3.64 -15.77
C ARG A 41 -16.30 3.78 -14.24
N SER A 42 -15.11 3.67 -13.67
CA SER A 42 -14.90 3.72 -12.24
C SER A 42 -13.50 4.19 -11.88
N LEU A 43 -13.31 4.63 -10.61
CA LEU A 43 -11.99 4.95 -10.09
C LEU A 43 -11.06 3.73 -10.10
N ALA A 44 -11.60 2.53 -9.94
CA ALA A 44 -10.82 1.29 -10.04
C ALA A 44 -10.23 1.08 -11.44
N GLU A 45 -10.98 1.39 -12.51
CA GLU A 45 -10.45 1.34 -13.88
C GLU A 45 -9.35 2.36 -14.13
N LEU A 46 -9.49 3.58 -13.62
CA LEU A 46 -8.43 4.59 -13.68
C LEU A 46 -7.16 4.10 -12.96
N LYS A 47 -7.30 3.55 -11.75
CA LYS A 47 -6.18 2.97 -11.00
C LYS A 47 -5.50 1.85 -11.79
N ALA A 48 -6.29 0.93 -12.35
CA ALA A 48 -5.77 -0.17 -13.16
C ALA A 48 -5.02 0.33 -14.39
N ALA A 49 -5.54 1.34 -15.10
CA ALA A 49 -4.86 1.94 -16.25
C ALA A 49 -3.51 2.56 -15.88
N LEU A 50 -3.44 3.31 -14.77
CA LEU A 50 -2.18 3.88 -14.26
C LEU A 50 -1.14 2.78 -13.94
N VAL A 51 -1.55 1.72 -13.26
CA VAL A 51 -0.69 0.56 -12.95
C VAL A 51 -0.21 -0.11 -14.22
N GLN A 52 -1.12 -0.34 -15.18
CA GLN A 52 -0.80 -1.02 -16.44
C GLN A 52 0.23 -0.24 -17.28
N VAL A 53 0.18 1.09 -17.28
CA VAL A 53 1.19 1.93 -17.95
C VAL A 53 2.59 1.62 -17.42
N VAL A 54 2.75 1.55 -16.09
CA VAL A 54 4.05 1.25 -15.47
C VAL A 54 4.47 -0.20 -15.71
N GLN A 55 3.54 -1.15 -15.63
CA GLN A 55 3.83 -2.56 -15.88
C GLN A 55 4.30 -2.83 -17.31
N ASN A 56 3.74 -2.11 -18.30
CA ASN A 56 4.11 -2.22 -19.70
C ASN A 56 5.34 -1.38 -20.09
N ALA A 57 5.83 -0.54 -19.17
CA ALA A 57 7.00 0.28 -19.43
C ALA A 57 8.30 -0.55 -19.44
N SER A 58 9.30 -0.06 -20.14
CA SER A 58 10.62 -0.69 -20.11
C SER A 58 11.22 -0.70 -18.70
N ARG A 59 12.14 -1.65 -18.44
CA ARG A 59 12.86 -1.72 -17.15
C ARG A 59 13.54 -0.40 -16.81
N ASP A 60 14.10 0.29 -17.80
CA ASP A 60 14.76 1.60 -17.60
C ASP A 60 13.77 2.68 -17.18
N ALA A 61 12.57 2.69 -17.76
CA ALA A 61 11.51 3.62 -17.37
C ALA A 61 11.00 3.32 -15.95
N GLN A 62 10.86 2.04 -15.58
CA GLN A 62 10.52 1.61 -14.22
C GLN A 62 11.59 2.02 -13.21
N LEU A 63 12.88 1.82 -13.52
CA LEU A 63 13.99 2.27 -12.70
C LEU A 63 14.03 3.81 -12.58
N GLY A 64 13.76 4.53 -13.68
CA GLY A 64 13.64 5.98 -13.68
C GLY A 64 12.55 6.47 -12.73
N LEU A 65 11.38 5.81 -12.76
CA LEU A 65 10.28 6.10 -11.84
C LEU A 65 10.68 5.89 -10.37
N VAL A 66 11.33 4.78 -10.04
CA VAL A 66 11.78 4.52 -8.66
C VAL A 66 12.82 5.55 -8.22
N ARG A 67 13.78 5.90 -9.10
CA ARG A 67 14.82 6.89 -8.82
C ARG A 67 14.31 8.31 -8.67
N ALA A 68 13.13 8.61 -9.18
CA ALA A 68 12.48 9.91 -9.02
C ALA A 68 11.95 10.14 -7.59
N HIS A 69 11.80 9.06 -6.78
CA HIS A 69 11.32 9.19 -5.41
C HIS A 69 12.43 9.63 -4.47
N PRO A 70 12.13 10.50 -3.49
CA PRO A 70 13.10 10.91 -2.49
C PRO A 70 13.39 9.78 -1.48
N GLU A 71 14.58 9.80 -0.92
CA GLU A 71 14.93 8.95 0.22
C GLU A 71 14.09 9.31 1.46
N LEU A 72 13.72 8.32 2.27
CA LEU A 72 13.08 8.56 3.55
C LEU A 72 14.08 9.19 4.53
N ALA A 73 13.67 10.25 5.23
CA ALA A 73 14.52 11.04 6.12
C ALA A 73 15.87 11.42 5.48
N GLY A 74 15.90 11.55 4.15
CA GLY A 74 17.09 11.85 3.37
C GLY A 74 17.40 13.34 3.31
N LYS A 75 18.43 13.68 2.50
CA LYS A 75 18.90 15.06 2.34
C LYS A 75 17.82 16.02 1.87
N ALA A 76 16.91 15.56 0.99
CA ALA A 76 15.82 16.39 0.47
C ALA A 76 14.82 16.81 1.58
N MET A 77 14.59 15.96 2.59
CA MET A 77 13.78 16.32 3.75
C MET A 77 14.49 17.37 4.62
N VAL A 78 15.77 17.19 4.87
CA VAL A 78 16.58 18.12 5.69
C VAL A 78 16.72 19.48 5.01
N SER A 79 16.81 19.53 3.67
CA SER A 79 16.92 20.77 2.88
C SER A 79 15.58 21.39 2.47
N ASN A 80 14.43 20.80 2.89
CA ASN A 80 13.08 21.24 2.49
C ASN A 80 12.87 21.30 0.96
N THR A 81 13.43 20.35 0.21
CA THR A 81 13.31 20.26 -1.25
C THR A 81 12.39 19.10 -1.71
N LEU A 82 11.64 18.50 -0.78
CA LEU A 82 10.61 17.51 -1.10
C LEU A 82 9.42 18.17 -1.80
N THR A 83 8.69 17.39 -2.61
CA THR A 83 7.35 17.79 -3.06
C THR A 83 6.40 17.95 -1.86
N ALA A 84 5.31 18.71 -2.04
CA ALA A 84 4.31 18.92 -0.99
C ALA A 84 3.70 17.60 -0.50
N GLU A 85 3.44 16.67 -1.44
CA GLU A 85 2.90 15.34 -1.15
C GLU A 85 3.90 14.51 -0.32
N SER A 86 5.15 14.43 -0.75
CA SER A 86 6.21 13.69 -0.04
C SER A 86 6.50 14.27 1.34
N THR A 87 6.47 15.60 1.48
CA THR A 87 6.61 16.28 2.78
C THR A 87 5.50 15.87 3.74
N ASN A 88 4.25 15.93 3.30
CA ASN A 88 3.08 15.56 4.10
C ASN A 88 3.13 14.07 4.51
N GLU A 89 3.51 13.19 3.59
CA GLU A 89 3.61 11.75 3.84
C GLU A 89 4.66 11.42 4.90
N GLN A 90 5.87 11.97 4.80
CA GLN A 90 6.93 11.76 5.77
C GLN A 90 6.62 12.42 7.14
N GLN A 91 5.95 13.55 7.14
CA GLN A 91 5.51 14.22 8.36
C GLN A 91 4.46 13.39 9.12
N LYS A 92 3.45 12.86 8.43
CA LYS A 92 2.44 11.98 9.04
C LYS A 92 3.03 10.70 9.63
N ALA A 93 4.09 10.17 9.02
CA ALA A 93 4.83 9.02 9.53
C ALA A 93 5.80 9.37 10.67
N GLY A 94 5.85 10.62 11.13
CA GLY A 94 6.74 11.07 12.19
C GLY A 94 8.24 11.09 11.84
N LEU A 95 8.60 10.96 10.56
CA LEU A 95 9.99 10.93 10.11
C LEU A 95 10.70 12.27 10.30
N THR A 96 9.95 13.37 10.41
CA THR A 96 10.48 14.70 10.74
C THR A 96 10.85 14.85 12.23
N GLN A 97 10.49 13.87 13.07
CA GLN A 97 10.71 13.84 14.51
C GLN A 97 11.63 12.68 14.94
N CYS A 98 12.54 12.27 14.06
CA CYS A 98 13.54 11.25 14.39
C CYS A 98 14.53 11.77 15.42
N THR A 99 14.96 10.91 16.36
CA THR A 99 16.13 11.22 17.20
C THR A 99 17.40 11.25 16.34
N PRO A 100 18.50 11.84 16.82
CA PRO A 100 19.77 11.81 16.10
C PRO A 100 20.24 10.38 15.75
N GLU A 101 20.01 9.43 16.65
CA GLU A 101 20.37 8.03 16.49
C GLU A 101 19.50 7.36 15.42
N GLU A 102 18.16 7.57 15.46
CA GLU A 102 17.22 7.07 14.44
C GLU A 102 17.58 7.63 13.06
N LEU A 103 17.87 8.94 13.00
CA LEU A 103 18.24 9.60 11.75
C LEU A 103 19.56 9.04 11.19
N ALA A 104 20.58 8.87 12.03
CA ALA A 104 21.85 8.28 11.61
C ALA A 104 21.67 6.84 11.10
N HIS A 105 20.82 6.06 11.77
CA HIS A 105 20.53 4.69 11.36
C HIS A 105 19.80 4.64 10.00
N ILE A 106 18.76 5.47 9.79
CA ILE A 106 18.07 5.56 8.50
C ILE A 106 19.02 6.01 7.38
N GLN A 107 19.93 6.96 7.66
CA GLN A 107 20.92 7.39 6.68
C GLN A 107 21.90 6.27 6.30
N GLN A 108 22.32 5.44 7.26
CA GLN A 108 23.15 4.27 7.00
C GLN A 108 22.40 3.24 6.14
N LEU A 109 21.11 3.00 6.43
CA LEU A 109 20.24 2.14 5.63
C LEU A 109 20.09 2.67 4.21
N ASN A 110 19.84 3.98 4.03
CA ASN A 110 19.76 4.62 2.71
C ASN A 110 21.06 4.41 1.91
N ALA A 111 22.23 4.62 2.54
CA ALA A 111 23.52 4.42 1.89
C ALA A 111 23.74 2.96 1.45
N SER A 112 23.45 2.00 2.32
CA SER A 112 23.59 0.57 2.05
C SER A 112 22.63 0.11 0.97
N TYR A 113 21.36 0.59 1.02
CA TYR A 113 20.32 0.25 0.07
C TYR A 113 20.61 0.84 -1.31
N GLY A 114 20.98 2.12 -1.38
CA GLY A 114 21.35 2.79 -2.62
C GLY A 114 22.58 2.16 -3.28
N ALA A 115 23.59 1.76 -2.50
CA ALA A 115 24.76 1.05 -3.01
C ALA A 115 24.41 -0.33 -3.58
N LYS A 116 23.45 -1.05 -2.97
CA LYS A 116 23.06 -2.38 -3.41
C LYS A 116 22.13 -2.36 -4.62
N PHE A 117 21.11 -1.49 -4.62
CA PHE A 117 20.02 -1.54 -5.60
C PHE A 117 20.10 -0.46 -6.68
N GLY A 118 20.86 0.63 -6.44
CA GLY A 118 20.98 1.75 -7.37
C GLY A 118 19.74 2.66 -7.46
N PHE A 119 18.84 2.56 -6.48
CA PHE A 119 17.64 3.40 -6.33
C PHE A 119 17.27 3.57 -4.85
N PRO A 120 16.48 4.60 -4.47
CA PRO A 120 16.09 4.83 -3.10
C PRO A 120 15.11 3.78 -2.58
N PHE A 121 15.10 3.57 -1.28
CA PHE A 121 14.04 2.80 -0.61
C PHE A 121 12.72 3.54 -0.70
N VAL A 122 11.70 2.88 -1.26
CA VAL A 122 10.35 3.43 -1.37
C VAL A 122 9.37 2.62 -0.54
N MET A 123 8.60 3.32 0.29
CA MET A 123 7.56 2.73 1.13
C MET A 123 6.38 3.69 1.26
N ALA A 124 5.15 3.17 1.20
CA ALA A 124 3.92 3.93 1.40
C ALA A 124 3.70 4.24 2.89
N VAL A 125 4.49 5.18 3.42
CA VAL A 125 4.57 5.48 4.87
C VAL A 125 3.30 6.08 5.48
N ARG A 126 2.37 6.59 4.67
CA ARG A 126 1.06 7.04 5.15
C ARG A 126 0.19 5.91 5.68
N GLY A 127 0.47 4.69 5.27
CA GLY A 127 -0.30 3.53 5.66
C GLY A 127 -1.74 3.50 5.13
N PRO A 128 -2.48 2.41 5.37
CA PRO A 128 -3.83 2.24 4.83
C PRO A 128 -4.87 3.20 5.43
N ARG A 129 -4.68 3.61 6.68
CA ARG A 129 -5.59 4.54 7.39
C ARG A 129 -5.26 6.02 7.20
N ASN A 130 -4.25 6.33 6.40
CA ASN A 130 -3.81 7.71 6.15
C ASN A 130 -3.31 8.46 7.42
N THR A 131 -2.98 7.73 8.49
CA THR A 131 -2.52 8.27 9.77
C THR A 131 -1.01 8.23 9.95
N GLY A 132 -0.30 7.61 9.02
CA GLY A 132 1.11 7.29 9.12
C GLY A 132 1.36 5.89 9.72
N LEU A 133 2.42 5.23 9.28
CA LEU A 133 2.96 4.04 9.92
C LEU A 133 3.83 4.46 11.11
N ALA A 134 3.98 3.59 12.10
CA ALA A 134 4.92 3.85 13.18
C ALA A 134 6.36 3.85 12.65
N LYS A 135 7.20 4.77 13.14
CA LYS A 135 8.62 4.86 12.74
C LYS A 135 9.36 3.53 12.86
N GLN A 136 9.10 2.80 13.94
CA GLN A 136 9.73 1.52 14.18
C GLN A 136 9.39 0.49 13.11
N ASP A 137 8.14 0.46 12.63
CA ASP A 137 7.70 -0.44 11.56
C ASP A 137 8.37 -0.07 10.23
N ILE A 138 8.57 1.23 9.98
CA ILE A 138 9.28 1.71 8.79
C ILE A 138 10.74 1.27 8.84
N ILE A 139 11.43 1.48 9.97
CA ILE A 139 12.85 1.12 10.16
C ILE A 139 13.02 -0.40 10.02
N SER A 140 12.23 -1.20 10.72
CA SER A 140 12.32 -2.67 10.67
C SER A 140 12.02 -3.23 9.26
N THR A 141 11.09 -2.60 8.54
CA THR A 141 10.82 -2.95 7.15
C THR A 141 12.01 -2.60 6.25
N PHE A 142 12.66 -1.47 6.48
CA PHE A 142 13.85 -1.06 5.75
C PHE A 142 15.00 -2.05 5.98
N GLU A 143 15.30 -2.37 7.25
CA GLU A 143 16.32 -3.37 7.64
C GLU A 143 16.08 -4.71 6.95
N ARG A 144 14.83 -5.18 6.92
CA ARG A 144 14.48 -6.43 6.25
C ARG A 144 14.68 -6.35 4.73
N ARG A 145 14.23 -5.27 4.10
CA ARG A 145 14.23 -5.14 2.63
C ARG A 145 15.62 -4.93 2.03
N VAL A 146 16.58 -4.39 2.77
CA VAL A 146 17.97 -4.27 2.31
C VAL A 146 18.59 -5.62 1.96
N HIS A 147 18.06 -6.72 2.49
CA HIS A 147 18.53 -8.09 2.21
C HIS A 147 17.87 -8.76 1.00
N ASN A 148 16.84 -8.16 0.42
CA ASN A 148 16.11 -8.72 -0.72
C ASN A 148 17.01 -8.94 -1.95
N HIS A 149 16.56 -9.82 -2.86
CA HIS A 149 17.14 -9.92 -4.19
C HIS A 149 16.79 -8.68 -5.03
N PRO A 150 17.70 -8.14 -5.88
CA PRO A 150 17.45 -6.90 -6.63
C PRO A 150 16.17 -6.89 -7.48
N ASP A 151 15.87 -8.01 -8.18
CA ASP A 151 14.67 -8.07 -9.02
C ASP A 151 13.38 -8.09 -8.20
N PHE A 152 13.40 -8.79 -7.05
CA PHE A 152 12.28 -8.77 -6.12
C PHE A 152 12.09 -7.37 -5.53
N GLU A 153 13.19 -6.71 -5.17
CA GLU A 153 13.15 -5.38 -4.53
C GLU A 153 12.67 -4.29 -5.50
N LEU A 154 12.99 -4.38 -6.79
CA LEU A 154 12.42 -3.48 -7.80
C LEU A 154 10.89 -3.60 -7.86
N GLN A 155 10.36 -4.84 -7.88
CA GLN A 155 8.91 -5.06 -7.89
C GLN A 155 8.25 -4.57 -6.60
N GLU A 156 8.91 -4.76 -5.46
CA GLU A 156 8.45 -4.27 -4.17
C GLU A 156 8.41 -2.73 -4.13
N ALA A 157 9.42 -2.06 -4.66
CA ALA A 157 9.45 -0.61 -4.79
C ALA A 157 8.31 -0.10 -5.68
N LEU A 158 8.10 -0.70 -6.85
CA LEU A 158 7.01 -0.35 -7.76
C LEU A 158 5.63 -0.56 -7.12
N ARG A 159 5.44 -1.65 -6.37
CA ARG A 159 4.20 -1.89 -5.62
C ARG A 159 3.93 -0.80 -4.60
N ASN A 160 4.95 -0.35 -3.87
CA ASN A 160 4.82 0.76 -2.94
C ASN A 160 4.52 2.09 -3.64
N ILE A 161 5.12 2.35 -4.80
CA ILE A 161 4.82 3.52 -5.63
C ILE A 161 3.35 3.52 -6.06
N HIS A 162 2.83 2.39 -6.52
CA HIS A 162 1.41 2.27 -6.86
C HIS A 162 0.51 2.51 -5.64
N ARG A 163 0.93 2.04 -4.46
CA ARG A 163 0.19 2.31 -3.22
C ARG A 163 0.19 3.79 -2.86
N ILE A 164 1.31 4.48 -3.01
CA ILE A 164 1.42 5.93 -2.82
C ILE A 164 0.49 6.65 -3.80
N ALA A 165 0.55 6.31 -5.08
CA ALA A 165 -0.30 6.90 -6.11
C ALA A 165 -1.79 6.67 -5.85
N GLU A 166 -2.17 5.48 -5.37
CA GLU A 166 -3.55 5.17 -4.98
C GLU A 166 -4.03 6.06 -3.82
N ILE A 167 -3.21 6.25 -2.79
CA ILE A 167 -3.54 7.10 -1.65
C ILE A 167 -3.73 8.55 -2.10
N ARG A 168 -2.81 9.07 -2.92
CA ARG A 168 -2.89 10.42 -3.49
C ARG A 168 -4.11 10.60 -4.40
N LEU A 169 -4.43 9.59 -5.20
CA LEU A 169 -5.62 9.60 -6.05
C LEU A 169 -6.91 9.63 -5.21
N ASN A 170 -6.99 8.81 -4.16
CA ASN A 170 -8.12 8.83 -3.24
C ASN A 170 -8.32 10.22 -2.61
N ASP A 171 -7.24 10.88 -2.22
CA ASP A 171 -7.30 12.26 -1.70
C ASP A 171 -7.86 13.23 -2.74
N LYS A 172 -7.39 13.17 -4.00
CA LYS A 172 -7.88 14.03 -5.09
C LYS A 172 -9.38 13.84 -5.34
N PHE A 173 -9.87 12.60 -5.25
CA PHE A 173 -11.27 12.24 -5.45
C PHE A 173 -12.13 12.33 -4.18
N GLY A 174 -11.55 12.65 -3.03
CA GLY A 174 -12.24 12.71 -1.75
C GLY A 174 -12.81 11.35 -1.30
N VAL A 175 -12.17 10.25 -1.70
CA VAL A 175 -12.62 8.88 -1.41
C VAL A 175 -11.88 8.32 -0.20
N GLN A 176 -12.64 7.74 0.71
CA GLN A 176 -12.09 6.96 1.84
C GLN A 176 -12.31 5.46 1.55
N PRO A 177 -11.24 4.66 1.40
CA PRO A 177 -11.38 3.22 1.13
C PRO A 177 -11.73 2.46 2.42
N THR A 178 -12.99 2.52 2.87
CA THR A 178 -13.47 1.89 4.10
C THR A 178 -13.28 0.37 4.08
N LEU A 179 -13.67 -0.30 3.00
CA LEU A 179 -13.53 -1.75 2.88
C LEU A 179 -12.06 -2.21 2.95
N GLY A 180 -11.13 -1.44 2.37
CA GLY A 180 -9.69 -1.74 2.46
C GLY A 180 -9.16 -1.62 3.89
N ASN A 181 -9.66 -0.66 4.67
CA ASN A 181 -9.31 -0.51 6.07
C ASN A 181 -9.87 -1.66 6.91
N ASP A 182 -11.09 -2.11 6.66
CA ASP A 182 -11.69 -3.26 7.33
C ASP A 182 -10.87 -4.54 7.07
N VAL A 183 -10.46 -4.78 5.81
CA VAL A 183 -9.59 -5.91 5.46
C VAL A 183 -8.25 -5.83 6.19
N TRP A 184 -7.65 -4.64 6.28
CA TRP A 184 -6.42 -4.44 7.04
C TRP A 184 -6.61 -4.78 8.52
N ASP A 185 -7.68 -4.27 9.15
CA ASP A 185 -7.99 -4.53 10.55
C ASP A 185 -8.26 -6.02 10.82
N TRP A 186 -8.87 -6.71 9.88
CA TRP A 186 -9.07 -8.15 9.97
C TRP A 186 -7.76 -8.93 9.86
N GLN A 187 -6.85 -8.51 8.96
CA GLN A 187 -5.52 -9.12 8.86
C GLN A 187 -4.70 -8.90 10.13
N GLU A 188 -4.72 -7.69 10.70
CA GLU A 188 -4.07 -7.39 11.98
C GLU A 188 -4.62 -8.27 13.10
N LYS A 189 -5.94 -8.46 13.17
CA LYS A 189 -6.56 -9.35 14.14
C LYS A 189 -6.20 -10.82 13.92
N LEU A 190 -6.13 -11.28 12.67
CA LEU A 190 -5.68 -12.64 12.37
C LEU A 190 -4.21 -12.87 12.74
N SER A 191 -3.37 -11.86 12.53
CA SER A 191 -1.94 -11.96 12.85
C SER A 191 -1.63 -12.12 14.33
N THR A 192 -2.59 -11.81 15.21
CA THR A 192 -2.46 -12.07 16.65
C THR A 192 -2.53 -13.58 17.01
N HIS A 193 -3.07 -14.40 16.10
CA HIS A 193 -3.08 -15.84 16.27
C HIS A 193 -1.81 -16.44 15.64
N THR A 194 -0.83 -16.73 16.46
CA THR A 194 0.43 -17.34 16.06
C THR A 194 0.80 -18.47 17.00
N ASP A 195 1.59 -19.42 16.52
CA ASP A 195 2.05 -20.54 17.31
C ASP A 195 2.97 -20.08 18.45
N PRO A 196 3.00 -20.76 19.61
CA PRO A 196 3.85 -20.42 20.74
C PRO A 196 5.33 -20.29 20.34
N GLY A 197 6.01 -19.28 20.89
CA GLY A 197 7.43 -19.01 20.63
C GLY A 197 7.75 -18.25 19.34
N TYR A 198 6.73 -17.91 18.53
CA TYR A 198 6.91 -17.09 17.33
C TYR A 198 6.47 -15.64 17.54
N ALA A 199 5.44 -15.38 18.34
CA ALA A 199 4.98 -14.02 18.67
C ALA A 199 6.10 -13.16 19.26
N GLU A 200 6.90 -13.70 20.16
CA GLU A 200 8.01 -13.03 20.83
C GLU A 200 9.15 -12.64 19.86
N LYS A 201 9.20 -13.31 18.70
CA LYS A 201 10.16 -13.03 17.62
C LYS A 201 9.58 -12.09 16.56
N GLY A 202 8.37 -11.57 16.74
CA GLY A 202 7.66 -10.80 15.75
C GLY A 202 7.34 -11.60 14.47
N GLN A 203 7.23 -12.92 14.56
CA GLN A 203 6.98 -13.81 13.43
C GLN A 203 5.55 -14.34 13.48
N LEU A 204 4.85 -14.29 12.35
CA LEU A 204 3.58 -14.95 12.16
C LEU A 204 3.81 -16.37 11.66
N THR A 205 3.40 -17.35 12.45
CA THR A 205 3.44 -18.77 12.08
C THR A 205 2.17 -19.44 12.57
N VAL A 206 1.47 -20.08 11.67
CA VAL A 206 0.25 -20.86 11.96
C VAL A 206 0.43 -22.25 11.36
N THR A 207 0.78 -23.20 12.20
CA THR A 207 0.97 -24.59 11.79
C THR A 207 -0.35 -25.34 11.78
N TYR A 208 -0.51 -26.27 10.88
CA TYR A 208 -1.69 -27.11 10.75
C TYR A 208 -2.06 -27.84 12.06
N LEU A 209 -3.33 -27.80 12.44
CA LEU A 209 -3.92 -28.39 13.65
C LEU A 209 -3.47 -27.81 14.99
N THR A 210 -2.71 -26.72 15.01
CA THR A 210 -2.39 -26.01 16.27
C THR A 210 -3.60 -25.22 16.77
N ASP A 211 -3.52 -24.74 18.02
CA ASP A 211 -4.54 -23.86 18.58
C ASP A 211 -4.63 -22.53 17.82
N ALA A 212 -3.51 -22.01 17.33
CA ALA A 212 -3.49 -20.82 16.48
C ALA A 212 -4.27 -21.06 15.17
N HIS A 213 -4.11 -22.22 14.54
CA HIS A 213 -4.85 -22.59 13.35
C HIS A 213 -6.36 -22.66 13.59
N ARG A 214 -6.80 -23.31 14.69
CA ARG A 214 -8.20 -23.38 15.07
C ARG A 214 -8.77 -22.01 15.43
N ALA A 215 -8.00 -21.16 16.11
CA ALA A 215 -8.40 -19.81 16.45
C ALA A 215 -8.59 -18.92 15.20
N CYS A 216 -7.74 -19.04 14.19
CA CYS A 216 -7.92 -18.40 12.90
C CYS A 216 -9.23 -18.83 12.22
N ALA A 217 -9.48 -20.15 12.14
CA ALA A 217 -10.70 -20.69 11.53
C ALA A 217 -11.97 -20.20 12.25
N GLN A 218 -11.97 -20.21 13.60
CA GLN A 218 -13.07 -19.69 14.40
C GLN A 218 -13.29 -18.18 14.16
N ARG A 219 -12.23 -17.39 14.09
CA ARG A 219 -12.32 -15.96 13.83
C ARG A 219 -12.93 -15.67 12.45
N ILE A 220 -12.46 -16.34 11.41
CA ILE A 220 -13.00 -16.22 10.07
C ILE A 220 -14.48 -16.65 10.03
N SER A 221 -14.82 -17.76 10.65
CA SER A 221 -16.20 -18.24 10.77
C SER A 221 -17.12 -17.21 11.42
N HIS A 222 -16.64 -16.51 12.46
CA HIS A 222 -17.39 -15.43 13.09
C HIS A 222 -17.64 -14.26 12.13
N TRP A 223 -16.61 -13.79 11.43
CA TRP A 223 -16.76 -12.71 10.46
C TRP A 223 -17.68 -13.08 9.29
N MET A 224 -17.66 -14.33 8.84
CA MET A 224 -18.60 -14.78 7.82
C MET A 224 -20.04 -14.64 8.28
N ARG A 225 -20.35 -15.01 9.54
CA ARG A 225 -21.70 -14.81 10.12
C ARG A 225 -22.05 -13.32 10.23
N ASP A 226 -21.12 -12.48 10.65
CA ASP A 226 -21.31 -11.03 10.72
C ASP A 226 -21.58 -10.42 9.32
N CYS A 227 -20.99 -10.99 8.27
CA CYS A 227 -21.24 -10.62 6.89
C CYS A 227 -22.59 -11.15 6.34
N GLY A 228 -23.35 -11.92 7.15
CA GLY A 228 -24.70 -12.37 6.79
C GLY A 228 -24.75 -13.75 6.12
N PHE A 229 -23.72 -14.57 6.25
CA PHE A 229 -23.81 -15.99 5.88
C PHE A 229 -24.65 -16.73 6.94
N ASP A 230 -25.66 -17.48 6.51
CA ASP A 230 -26.59 -18.15 7.42
C ASP A 230 -26.00 -19.43 8.03
N GLU A 231 -25.31 -20.21 7.21
CA GLU A 231 -24.66 -21.45 7.65
C GLU A 231 -23.17 -21.33 7.41
N VAL A 232 -22.41 -21.44 8.48
CA VAL A 232 -20.94 -21.43 8.43
C VAL A 232 -20.45 -22.63 9.23
N GLU A 233 -19.88 -23.59 8.54
CA GLU A 233 -19.31 -24.80 9.09
C GLU A 233 -17.79 -24.76 9.04
N VAL A 234 -17.16 -25.23 10.10
CA VAL A 234 -15.73 -25.47 10.19
C VAL A 234 -15.54 -26.97 10.27
N ASP A 235 -14.79 -27.57 9.39
CA ASP A 235 -14.51 -29.01 9.44
C ASP A 235 -13.72 -29.40 10.70
N ALA A 236 -13.66 -30.70 11.00
CA ALA A 236 -13.02 -31.22 12.22
C ALA A 236 -11.53 -30.87 12.32
N VAL A 237 -10.89 -30.55 11.21
CA VAL A 237 -9.46 -30.21 11.12
C VAL A 237 -9.21 -28.75 10.83
N ALA A 238 -10.26 -27.92 10.79
CA ALA A 238 -10.23 -26.47 10.58
C ALA A 238 -9.53 -26.04 9.25
N THR A 239 -9.52 -26.92 8.25
CA THR A 239 -8.90 -26.64 6.93
C THR A 239 -9.88 -26.10 5.92
N TRP A 240 -11.19 -26.23 6.19
CA TRP A 240 -12.22 -25.83 5.25
C TRP A 240 -13.34 -25.10 5.98
N LEU A 241 -13.76 -23.97 5.39
CA LEU A 241 -14.91 -23.20 5.83
C LEU A 241 -15.93 -23.23 4.70
N ALA A 242 -17.11 -23.82 4.97
CA ALA A 242 -18.25 -23.74 4.08
C ALA A 242 -19.23 -22.70 4.59
N ALA A 243 -19.78 -21.94 3.68
CA ALA A 243 -20.83 -20.99 4.00
C ALA A 243 -21.88 -20.96 2.89
N THR A 244 -23.16 -20.89 3.28
CA THR A 244 -24.27 -20.66 2.36
C THR A 244 -24.76 -19.24 2.55
N CYS A 245 -24.95 -18.51 1.42
CA CYS A 245 -25.60 -17.23 1.40
C CYS A 245 -27.07 -17.46 0.94
N PRO A 246 -28.06 -16.96 1.68
CA PRO A 246 -29.45 -17.12 1.23
C PRO A 246 -29.67 -16.40 -0.10
N THR A 247 -30.16 -17.13 -1.09
CA THR A 247 -30.42 -16.65 -2.45
C THR A 247 -31.56 -15.64 -2.56
N SER A 248 -32.13 -15.18 -1.44
CA SER A 248 -33.38 -14.41 -1.40
C SER A 248 -33.40 -13.16 -0.53
N ARG A 249 -32.24 -12.64 -0.06
CA ARG A 249 -32.24 -11.34 0.64
C ARG A 249 -31.98 -10.19 -0.34
N THR A 250 -33.06 -9.46 -0.68
CA THR A 250 -32.94 -8.08 -1.19
C THR A 250 -32.07 -7.27 -0.24
N PRO A 251 -31.09 -6.51 -0.72
CA PRO A 251 -30.26 -5.69 0.15
C PRO A 251 -31.15 -4.74 0.94
N LYS A 252 -31.09 -4.79 2.26
CA LYS A 252 -31.66 -3.73 3.08
C LYS A 252 -30.91 -2.44 2.74
N ARG A 253 -31.65 -1.45 2.25
CA ARG A 253 -31.22 -0.07 1.98
C ARG A 253 -30.68 0.60 3.23
#